data_07967d3635d9bd221b5ee58464ac425c
#
_entry.id   07967d3635d9bd221b5ee58464ac425c
#
_cell.length_a   1.000
_cell.length_b   1.000
_cell.length_c   1.000
_cell.angle_alpha   90.00
_cell.angle_beta   90.00
_cell.angle_gamma   90.00
#
_symmetry.space_group_name_H-M   'P 1'
#
loop_
_entity.id
_entity.type
_entity.pdbx_description
1 polymer ?
#
loop_
_entity_poly.entity_id
_entity_poly.type
_entity_poly.pdbx_seq_one_letter_code
_entity_poly.pdbx_strand_id
1 'polypeptide(L)'
;MHFTTLVNIKSNKNIDHNSRIVMLGSCFAENIGKKLIDCGFNVVMNPMGILYNPISIHSALERIIEGREFTEDELFYHNGLWASFMHHGSFSHADKTETLKMMNERLHEGHEQLKNATHLIITFGSAEVYEKDGIVVSNCHKLPSRHFTHRLLSIDEITNAYLEQSDENLATQYCPPLLGGRSESGGGQELS
;
A
#
# COMPACT_ATOMS: atom_id res chain seq x y z
N MET A 1 7.25 -26.05 -29.69
CA MET A 1 6.25 -25.58 -28.70
C MET A 1 6.59 -24.16 -28.33
N HIS A 2 5.69 -23.20 -28.58
CA HIS A 2 5.86 -21.83 -28.09
C HIS A 2 5.25 -21.74 -26.69
N PHE A 3 6.09 -21.49 -25.67
CA PHE A 3 5.66 -21.33 -24.27
C PHE A 3 5.35 -19.88 -23.89
N THR A 4 5.35 -18.98 -24.88
CA THR A 4 5.16 -17.54 -24.64
C THR A 4 3.83 -17.10 -25.21
N THR A 5 2.95 -16.57 -24.36
CA THR A 5 1.73 -15.89 -24.80
C THR A 5 2.04 -14.39 -24.92
N LEU A 6 1.89 -13.84 -26.11
CA LEU A 6 2.02 -12.41 -26.33
C LEU A 6 0.75 -11.72 -25.86
N VAL A 7 0.88 -10.86 -24.84
CA VAL A 7 -0.20 -10.03 -24.35
C VAL A 7 -0.01 -8.61 -24.88
N ASN A 8 -0.88 -8.17 -25.76
CA ASN A 8 -0.90 -6.79 -26.25
C ASN A 8 -1.60 -5.90 -25.22
N ILE A 9 -0.82 -5.21 -24.39
CA ILE A 9 -1.33 -4.23 -23.43
C ILE A 9 -1.22 -2.85 -24.09
N LYS A 10 -2.37 -2.20 -24.31
CA LYS A 10 -2.39 -0.77 -24.62
C LYS A 10 -2.33 0.00 -23.31
N SER A 11 -1.17 0.53 -22.98
CA SER A 11 -1.03 1.44 -21.84
C SER A 11 -1.26 2.86 -22.30
N ASN A 12 -2.15 3.59 -21.65
CA ASN A 12 -2.39 5.01 -21.90
C ASN A 12 -1.51 5.90 -21.00
N LYS A 13 -0.70 5.31 -20.12
CA LYS A 13 0.19 6.02 -19.19
C LYS A 13 1.60 5.53 -19.37
N ASN A 14 2.49 6.45 -19.65
CA ASN A 14 3.92 6.17 -19.74
C ASN A 14 4.60 6.53 -18.43
N ILE A 15 5.41 5.63 -17.92
CA ILE A 15 6.34 5.88 -16.84
C ILE A 15 7.67 6.29 -17.47
N ASP A 16 8.18 7.44 -17.08
CA ASP A 16 9.46 7.98 -17.52
C ASP A 16 10.28 8.51 -16.33
N HIS A 17 11.45 9.08 -16.58
CA HIS A 17 12.33 9.60 -15.51
C HIS A 17 11.80 10.86 -14.83
N ASN A 18 10.75 11.52 -15.35
CA ASN A 18 10.06 12.62 -14.68
C ASN A 18 8.93 12.11 -13.77
N SER A 19 8.60 10.82 -13.88
CA SER A 19 7.57 10.21 -13.06
C SER A 19 8.02 10.13 -11.61
N ARG A 20 7.12 10.48 -10.69
CA ARG A 20 7.26 10.29 -9.24
C ARG A 20 6.37 9.14 -8.84
N ILE A 21 7.00 8.06 -8.37
CA ILE A 21 6.34 6.78 -8.17
C ILE A 21 6.31 6.45 -6.67
N VAL A 22 5.14 6.08 -6.17
CA VAL A 22 5.00 5.44 -4.86
C VAL A 22 4.58 4.00 -5.09
N MET A 23 5.28 3.06 -4.46
CA MET A 23 4.99 1.64 -4.55
C MET A 23 4.69 1.06 -3.16
N LEU A 24 3.60 0.34 -3.05
CA LEU A 24 3.18 -0.35 -1.82
C LEU A 24 2.89 -1.81 -2.12
N GLY A 25 3.28 -2.69 -1.22
CA GLY A 25 2.85 -4.09 -1.25
C GLY A 25 3.94 -5.11 -1.01
N SER A 26 3.86 -6.20 -1.76
CA SER A 26 4.65 -7.40 -1.57
C SER A 26 6.13 -7.25 -1.92
N CYS A 27 6.89 -8.33 -1.75
CA CYS A 27 8.29 -8.39 -2.20
C CYS A 27 8.45 -8.12 -3.71
N PHE A 28 7.40 -8.26 -4.51
CA PHE A 28 7.42 -7.87 -5.92
C PHE A 28 7.58 -6.34 -6.05
N ALA A 29 6.79 -5.54 -5.31
CA ALA A 29 6.94 -4.08 -5.28
C ALA A 29 8.36 -3.69 -4.82
N GLU A 30 8.88 -4.34 -3.79
CA GLU A 30 10.25 -4.12 -3.30
C GLU A 30 11.32 -4.38 -4.37
N ASN A 31 11.24 -5.51 -5.06
CA ASN A 31 12.22 -5.90 -6.07
C ASN A 31 12.14 -5.03 -7.34
N ILE A 32 10.93 -4.70 -7.78
CA ILE A 32 10.75 -3.82 -8.95
C ILE A 32 11.14 -2.39 -8.62
N GLY A 33 10.75 -1.89 -7.43
CA GLY A 33 11.12 -0.56 -6.96
C GLY A 33 12.65 -0.37 -6.91
N LYS A 34 13.40 -1.33 -6.37
CA LYS A 34 14.88 -1.31 -6.39
C LYS A 34 15.43 -1.21 -7.80
N LYS A 35 14.93 -2.01 -8.72
CA LYS A 35 15.37 -1.96 -10.13
C LYS A 35 15.08 -0.61 -10.79
N LEU A 36 13.92 -0.02 -10.49
CA LEU A 36 13.57 1.31 -11.00
C LEU A 36 14.51 2.38 -10.44
N ILE A 37 14.83 2.33 -9.14
CA ILE A 37 15.81 3.22 -8.51
C ILE A 37 17.20 3.05 -9.16
N ASP A 38 17.65 1.82 -9.36
CA ASP A 38 18.93 1.52 -10.03
C ASP A 38 18.97 2.05 -11.46
N CYS A 39 17.81 2.16 -12.12
CA CYS A 39 17.64 2.76 -13.44
C CYS A 39 17.42 4.28 -13.40
N GLY A 40 17.52 4.93 -12.24
CA GLY A 40 17.42 6.39 -12.09
C GLY A 40 16.00 6.95 -12.02
N PHE A 41 14.99 6.12 -11.78
CA PHE A 41 13.63 6.57 -11.54
C PHE A 41 13.45 7.10 -10.11
N ASN A 42 12.58 8.10 -9.94
CA ASN A 42 12.21 8.62 -8.64
C ASN A 42 11.11 7.75 -8.02
N VAL A 43 11.48 6.88 -7.10
CA VAL A 43 10.60 5.89 -6.49
C VAL A 43 10.75 5.90 -4.97
N VAL A 44 9.64 6.01 -4.25
CA VAL A 44 9.53 5.63 -2.85
C VAL A 44 8.74 4.33 -2.77
N MET A 45 9.34 3.31 -2.16
CA MET A 45 8.72 2.00 -2.05
C MET A 45 8.59 1.57 -0.60
N ASN A 46 7.47 0.93 -0.30
CA ASN A 46 7.19 0.26 0.97
C ASN A 46 7.61 1.09 2.20
N PRO A 47 7.04 2.28 2.43
CA PRO A 47 7.41 3.11 3.59
C PRO A 47 7.23 2.41 4.94
N MET A 48 6.32 1.46 5.04
CA MET A 48 6.12 0.62 6.24
C MET A 48 6.73 -0.79 6.09
N GLY A 49 7.56 -0.99 5.06
CA GLY A 49 8.11 -2.29 4.70
C GLY A 49 7.16 -3.14 3.86
N ILE A 50 7.57 -4.37 3.59
CA ILE A 50 6.81 -5.30 2.75
C ILE A 50 5.50 -5.66 3.43
N LEU A 51 4.39 -5.44 2.74
CA LEU A 51 3.04 -5.79 3.15
C LEU A 51 2.41 -6.72 2.11
N TYR A 52 1.65 -7.72 2.55
CA TYR A 52 1.14 -8.73 1.63
C TYR A 52 -0.37 -8.65 1.39
N ASN A 53 -1.14 -8.39 2.44
CA ASN A 53 -2.60 -8.41 2.34
C ASN A 53 -3.18 -7.03 2.04
N PRO A 54 -4.31 -6.97 1.32
CA PRO A 54 -4.95 -5.72 0.90
C PRO A 54 -5.28 -4.77 2.05
N ILE A 55 -5.78 -5.27 3.19
CA ILE A 55 -6.19 -4.43 4.32
C ILE A 55 -4.98 -3.76 4.99
N SER A 56 -3.88 -4.49 5.19
CA SER A 56 -2.66 -3.88 5.73
C SER A 56 -2.07 -2.82 4.79
N ILE A 57 -2.14 -3.05 3.47
CA ILE A 57 -1.68 -2.08 2.46
C ILE A 57 -2.60 -0.85 2.46
N HIS A 58 -3.91 -1.04 2.58
CA HIS A 58 -4.90 0.01 2.69
C HIS A 58 -4.62 0.89 3.94
N SER A 59 -4.52 0.28 5.13
CA SER A 59 -4.22 1.01 6.37
C SER A 59 -2.89 1.76 6.32
N ALA A 60 -1.88 1.19 5.64
CA ALA A 60 -0.62 1.87 5.40
C ALA A 60 -0.80 3.08 4.48
N LEU A 61 -1.58 2.95 3.41
CA LEU A 61 -1.87 4.03 2.47
C LEU A 61 -2.62 5.17 3.16
N GLU A 62 -3.68 4.87 3.94
CA GLU A 62 -4.39 5.87 4.75
C GLU A 62 -3.44 6.65 5.65
N ARG A 63 -2.59 5.93 6.39
CA ARG A 63 -1.62 6.55 7.31
C ARG A 63 -0.65 7.48 6.59
N ILE A 64 -0.17 7.06 5.41
CA ILE A 64 0.72 7.86 4.56
C ILE A 64 -0.01 9.11 4.05
N ILE A 65 -1.28 8.99 3.63
CA ILE A 65 -2.09 10.12 3.16
C ILE A 65 -2.30 11.15 4.25
N GLU A 66 -2.67 10.69 5.44
CA GLU A 66 -2.88 11.56 6.61
C GLU A 66 -1.56 12.19 7.09
N GLY A 67 -0.41 11.59 6.81
CA GLY A 67 0.87 11.98 7.39
C GLY A 67 0.92 11.84 8.91
N ARG A 68 0.06 10.95 9.46
CA ARG A 68 -0.13 10.79 10.89
C ARG A 68 0.98 9.93 11.50
N GLU A 69 1.86 10.58 12.29
CA GLU A 69 2.98 9.92 12.93
C GLU A 69 2.56 8.77 13.84
N PHE A 70 3.44 7.80 13.96
CA PHE A 70 3.36 6.73 14.96
C PHE A 70 3.78 7.27 16.31
N THR A 71 3.17 6.72 17.35
CA THR A 71 3.42 7.10 18.75
C THR A 71 3.98 5.92 19.54
N GLU A 72 4.51 6.18 20.71
CA GLU A 72 5.16 5.15 21.52
C GLU A 72 4.21 4.04 22.00
N ASP A 73 2.93 4.33 22.15
CA ASP A 73 1.88 3.39 22.56
C ASP A 73 1.46 2.44 21.43
N GLU A 74 1.82 2.72 20.19
CA GLU A 74 1.64 1.81 19.04
C GLU A 74 2.78 0.79 18.92
N LEU A 75 3.78 0.87 19.78
CA LEU A 75 4.90 -0.06 19.84
C LEU A 75 4.71 -1.10 20.95
N PHE A 76 5.18 -2.31 20.68
CA PHE A 76 5.28 -3.37 21.68
C PHE A 76 6.69 -3.95 21.72
N TYR A 77 7.04 -4.51 22.88
CA TYR A 77 8.36 -5.14 23.08
C TYR A 77 8.24 -6.65 23.03
N HIS A 78 9.03 -7.29 22.16
CA HIS A 78 9.07 -8.74 22.05
C HIS A 78 10.45 -9.22 21.60
N ASN A 79 10.94 -10.29 22.21
CA ASN A 79 12.24 -10.91 21.88
C ASN A 79 13.43 -9.94 21.78
N GLY A 80 13.49 -8.97 22.70
CA GLY A 80 14.59 -8.00 22.72
C GLY A 80 14.45 -6.84 21.76
N LEU A 81 13.33 -6.72 21.02
CA LEU A 81 13.08 -5.70 20.01
C LEU A 81 11.75 -4.98 20.25
N TRP A 82 11.73 -3.69 19.97
CA TRP A 82 10.53 -2.90 19.81
C TRP A 82 10.02 -3.04 18.39
N ALA A 83 8.72 -3.17 18.22
CA ALA A 83 8.06 -3.41 16.93
C ALA A 83 6.65 -2.79 16.91
N SER A 84 6.05 -2.68 15.75
CA SER A 84 4.63 -2.32 15.55
C SER A 84 3.96 -3.36 14.67
N PHE A 85 2.71 -3.70 14.97
CA PHE A 85 1.92 -4.64 14.17
C PHE A 85 1.59 -4.12 12.75
N MET A 86 1.79 -2.84 12.50
CA MET A 86 1.58 -2.23 11.18
C MET A 86 2.82 -2.29 10.27
N HIS A 87 3.99 -2.69 10.79
CA HIS A 87 5.24 -2.65 10.04
C HIS A 87 5.84 -4.03 9.78
N HIS A 88 6.60 -4.11 8.71
CA HIS A 88 7.47 -5.25 8.48
C HIS A 88 8.55 -5.35 9.56
N GLY A 89 9.03 -6.56 9.85
CA GLY A 89 10.03 -6.81 10.89
C GLY A 89 11.36 -6.10 10.70
N SER A 90 11.65 -5.56 9.51
CA SER A 90 12.85 -4.74 9.27
C SER A 90 12.86 -3.41 10.02
N PHE A 91 11.71 -2.98 10.54
CA PHE A 91 11.58 -1.78 11.39
C PHE A 91 11.76 -2.05 12.86
N SER A 92 11.98 -3.32 13.25
CA SER A 92 12.18 -3.67 14.65
C SER A 92 13.62 -3.37 15.10
N HIS A 93 13.76 -2.69 16.24
CA HIS A 93 15.06 -2.33 16.81
C HIS A 93 15.08 -2.52 18.33
N ALA A 94 16.27 -2.65 18.93
CA ALA A 94 16.41 -2.82 20.38
C ALA A 94 16.08 -1.54 21.16
N ASP A 95 16.27 -0.38 20.55
CA ASP A 95 15.94 0.94 21.11
C ASP A 95 14.58 1.40 20.63
N LYS A 96 13.69 1.81 21.57
CA LYS A 96 12.33 2.26 21.30
C LYS A 96 12.30 3.55 20.48
N THR A 97 13.17 4.48 20.84
CA THR A 97 13.23 5.80 20.21
C THR A 97 13.72 5.68 18.77
N GLU A 98 14.75 4.85 18.52
CA GLU A 98 15.22 4.60 17.16
C GLU A 98 14.19 3.85 16.32
N THR A 99 13.41 2.92 16.91
CA THR A 99 12.30 2.27 16.22
C THR A 99 11.28 3.29 15.74
N LEU A 100 10.81 4.15 16.65
CA LEU A 100 9.80 5.16 16.35
C LEU A 100 10.30 6.19 15.34
N LYS A 101 11.53 6.64 15.49
CA LYS A 101 12.19 7.57 14.57
C LYS A 101 12.24 7.01 13.14
N MET A 102 12.73 5.79 12.99
CA MET A 102 12.82 5.13 11.68
C MET A 102 11.45 4.96 11.02
N MET A 103 10.41 4.61 11.80
CA MET A 103 9.04 4.50 11.30
C MET A 103 8.52 5.84 10.80
N ASN A 104 8.70 6.91 11.57
CA ASN A 104 8.20 8.24 11.22
C ASN A 104 8.99 8.89 10.08
N GLU A 105 10.31 8.71 10.00
CA GLU A 105 11.12 9.17 8.87
C GLU A 105 10.64 8.56 7.55
N ARG A 106 10.38 7.25 7.54
CA ARG A 106 9.87 6.55 6.35
C ARG A 106 8.43 6.94 6.02
N LEU A 107 7.59 7.16 7.02
CA LEU A 107 6.24 7.68 6.85
C LEU A 107 6.27 9.06 6.17
N HIS A 108 7.10 9.97 6.68
CA HIS A 108 7.24 11.31 6.10
C HIS A 108 7.74 11.28 4.65
N GLU A 109 8.73 10.45 4.36
CA GLU A 109 9.20 10.26 2.98
C GLU A 109 8.07 9.80 2.07
N GLY A 110 7.28 8.80 2.51
CA GLY A 110 6.12 8.31 1.78
C GLY A 110 5.05 9.38 1.58
N HIS A 111 4.74 10.15 2.61
CA HIS A 111 3.76 11.22 2.60
C HIS A 111 4.15 12.35 1.62
N GLU A 112 5.39 12.85 1.69
CA GLU A 112 5.85 13.91 0.81
C GLU A 112 5.95 13.46 -0.65
N GLN A 113 6.37 12.21 -0.88
CA GLN A 113 6.39 11.67 -2.24
C GLN A 113 4.97 11.49 -2.80
N LEU A 114 4.03 11.01 -1.97
CA LEU A 114 2.66 10.75 -2.40
C LEU A 114 1.94 12.04 -2.81
N LYS A 115 2.15 13.15 -2.10
CA LYS A 115 1.58 14.47 -2.46
C LYS A 115 1.89 14.89 -3.90
N ASN A 116 3.03 14.47 -4.40
CA ASN A 116 3.52 14.84 -5.72
C ASN A 116 3.59 13.66 -6.69
N ALA A 117 3.03 12.51 -6.30
CA ALA A 117 3.11 11.29 -7.08
C ALA A 117 2.35 11.43 -8.41
N THR A 118 2.97 10.94 -9.47
CA THR A 118 2.32 10.76 -10.76
C THR A 118 1.75 9.35 -10.92
N HIS A 119 2.31 8.40 -10.16
CA HIS A 119 1.93 6.99 -10.20
C HIS A 119 1.95 6.40 -8.78
N LEU A 120 0.86 5.73 -8.43
CA LEU A 120 0.75 4.85 -7.28
C LEU A 120 0.61 3.42 -7.78
N ILE A 121 1.53 2.56 -7.36
CA ILE A 121 1.55 1.14 -7.75
C ILE A 121 1.34 0.30 -6.50
N ILE A 122 0.27 -0.48 -6.48
CA ILE A 122 -0.08 -1.38 -5.38
C ILE A 122 0.00 -2.82 -5.86
N THR A 123 0.65 -3.69 -5.07
CA THR A 123 0.77 -5.11 -5.38
C THR A 123 0.31 -5.96 -4.19
N PHE A 124 -0.75 -6.71 -4.38
CA PHE A 124 -1.23 -7.66 -3.38
C PHE A 124 -0.46 -8.97 -3.47
N GLY A 125 -0.15 -9.56 -2.33
CA GLY A 125 0.55 -10.84 -2.24
C GLY A 125 -0.35 -11.99 -1.80
N SER A 126 -1.29 -11.72 -0.89
CA SER A 126 -2.21 -12.72 -0.35
C SER A 126 -3.47 -12.06 0.18
N ALA A 127 -4.61 -12.76 0.10
CA ALA A 127 -5.84 -12.38 0.80
C ALA A 127 -5.93 -13.00 2.21
N GLU A 128 -4.94 -13.79 2.63
CA GLU A 128 -4.86 -14.30 3.99
C GLU A 128 -4.44 -13.21 4.96
N VAL A 129 -5.16 -13.10 6.08
CA VAL A 129 -4.90 -12.12 7.13
C VAL A 129 -4.79 -12.79 8.49
N TYR A 130 -3.98 -12.18 9.33
CA TYR A 130 -3.93 -12.42 10.76
C TYR A 130 -4.53 -11.22 11.48
N GLU A 131 -5.37 -11.51 12.46
CA GLU A 131 -5.99 -10.47 13.29
C GLU A 131 -5.58 -10.65 14.74
N LYS A 132 -5.29 -9.55 15.38
CA LYS A 132 -5.07 -9.46 16.82
C LYS A 132 -6.10 -8.50 17.40
N ASP A 133 -6.87 -8.99 18.38
CA ASP A 133 -7.95 -8.22 19.02
C ASP A 133 -8.96 -7.63 18.00
N GLY A 134 -9.23 -8.36 16.90
CA GLY A 134 -10.16 -7.96 15.83
C GLY A 134 -9.56 -7.01 14.79
N ILE A 135 -8.27 -6.67 14.89
CA ILE A 135 -7.58 -5.77 13.96
C ILE A 135 -6.61 -6.57 13.11
N VAL A 136 -6.67 -6.38 11.77
CA VAL A 136 -5.73 -6.99 10.85
C VAL A 136 -4.32 -6.45 11.10
N VAL A 137 -3.37 -7.36 11.26
CA VAL A 137 -1.96 -7.03 11.47
C VAL A 137 -1.13 -7.30 10.22
N SER A 138 -0.15 -6.44 9.98
CA SER A 138 0.77 -6.61 8.86
C SER A 138 1.83 -7.66 9.12
N ASN A 139 2.20 -7.85 10.39
CA ASN A 139 3.23 -8.81 10.79
C ASN A 139 2.97 -9.32 12.20
N CYS A 140 3.04 -10.63 12.39
CA CYS A 140 2.88 -11.27 13.71
C CYS A 140 4.16 -11.22 14.57
N HIS A 141 5.30 -10.75 14.04
CA HIS A 141 6.58 -10.62 14.73
C HIS A 141 7.03 -11.87 15.51
N LYS A 142 6.72 -13.05 14.97
CA LYS A 142 7.01 -14.36 15.59
C LYS A 142 6.34 -14.57 16.96
N LEU A 143 5.32 -13.81 17.29
CA LEU A 143 4.47 -14.09 18.44
C LEU A 143 3.74 -15.44 18.24
N PRO A 144 3.45 -16.19 19.32
CA PRO A 144 2.72 -17.43 19.21
C PRO A 144 1.38 -17.28 18.49
N SER A 145 1.04 -18.24 17.63
CA SER A 145 -0.19 -18.23 16.82
C SER A 145 -1.48 -18.07 17.61
N ARG A 146 -1.51 -18.52 18.90
CA ARG A 146 -2.67 -18.35 19.80
C ARG A 146 -3.07 -16.89 20.06
N HIS A 147 -2.22 -15.94 19.71
CA HIS A 147 -2.51 -14.50 19.85
C HIS A 147 -3.22 -13.91 18.63
N PHE A 148 -3.44 -14.71 17.60
CA PHE A 148 -4.00 -14.26 16.34
C PHE A 148 -5.13 -15.16 15.89
N THR A 149 -6.12 -14.55 15.24
CA THR A 149 -7.09 -15.27 14.41
C THR A 149 -6.60 -15.21 12.97
N HIS A 150 -6.69 -16.32 12.24
CA HIS A 150 -6.32 -16.41 10.84
C HIS A 150 -7.57 -16.62 9.99
N ARG A 151 -7.74 -15.84 8.94
CA ARG A 151 -8.83 -15.97 7.98
C ARG A 151 -8.47 -15.49 6.59
N LEU A 152 -9.35 -15.78 5.64
CA LEU A 152 -9.29 -15.25 4.28
C LEU A 152 -10.22 -14.03 4.17
N LEU A 153 -9.74 -12.97 3.51
CA LEU A 153 -10.56 -11.81 3.14
C LEU A 153 -11.55 -12.20 2.03
N SER A 154 -12.76 -11.70 2.11
CA SER A 154 -13.70 -11.76 1.00
C SER A 154 -13.38 -10.70 -0.07
N ILE A 155 -13.92 -10.90 -1.28
CA ILE A 155 -13.79 -9.92 -2.36
C ILE A 155 -14.46 -8.59 -1.95
N ASP A 156 -15.62 -8.67 -1.29
CA ASP A 156 -16.36 -7.48 -0.87
C ASP A 156 -15.59 -6.68 0.19
N GLU A 157 -14.93 -7.34 1.17
CA GLU A 157 -14.08 -6.65 2.14
C GLU A 157 -12.94 -5.88 1.45
N ILE A 158 -12.26 -6.52 0.49
CA ILE A 158 -11.17 -5.89 -0.25
C ILE A 158 -11.71 -4.72 -1.08
N THR A 159 -12.81 -4.95 -1.80
CA THR A 159 -13.39 -3.94 -2.69
C THR A 159 -13.88 -2.72 -1.91
N ASN A 160 -14.62 -2.94 -0.82
CA ASN A 160 -15.15 -1.86 0.01
C ASN A 160 -14.02 -1.02 0.62
N ALA A 161 -12.95 -1.64 1.15
CA ALA A 161 -11.81 -0.91 1.69
C ALA A 161 -11.23 0.11 0.69
N TYR A 162 -11.16 -0.24 -0.58
CA TYR A 162 -10.58 0.64 -1.60
C TYR A 162 -11.61 1.55 -2.30
N LEU A 163 -12.92 1.25 -2.25
CA LEU A 163 -13.97 2.10 -2.84
C LEU A 163 -14.41 3.20 -1.89
N GLU A 164 -14.51 2.94 -0.59
CA GLU A 164 -14.89 3.95 0.40
C GLU A 164 -13.93 5.14 0.43
N GLN A 165 -12.66 4.93 0.08
CA GLN A 165 -11.68 6.00 -0.08
C GLN A 165 -11.81 6.80 -1.37
N SER A 166 -12.51 6.27 -2.39
CA SER A 166 -12.61 6.93 -3.69
C SER A 166 -13.66 8.05 -3.72
N ASP A 167 -14.57 8.13 -2.75
CA ASP A 167 -15.73 8.98 -2.86
C ASP A 167 -15.59 10.41 -2.33
N GLU A 168 -14.62 10.77 -1.48
CA GLU A 168 -14.57 12.18 -1.04
C GLU A 168 -13.20 12.89 -0.98
N ASN A 169 -12.04 12.22 -0.87
CA ASN A 169 -10.79 12.99 -0.67
C ASN A 169 -9.54 12.51 -1.42
N LEU A 170 -9.41 11.25 -1.80
CA LEU A 170 -8.19 10.70 -2.37
C LEU A 170 -8.12 10.79 -3.88
N ALA A 171 -9.21 10.48 -4.58
CA ALA A 171 -9.24 10.51 -6.03
C ALA A 171 -9.11 11.93 -6.58
N THR A 172 -9.59 12.93 -5.86
CA THR A 172 -9.54 14.34 -6.28
C THR A 172 -8.25 15.04 -5.90
N GLN A 173 -7.61 14.65 -4.81
CA GLN A 173 -6.42 15.35 -4.31
C GLN A 173 -5.10 14.72 -4.76
N TYR A 174 -5.01 13.39 -4.92
CA TYR A 174 -3.76 12.67 -5.18
C TYR A 174 -3.75 11.85 -6.46
N CYS A 175 -4.90 11.62 -7.10
CA CYS A 175 -4.98 10.93 -8.36
C CYS A 175 -6.04 11.59 -9.25
N PRO A 176 -5.68 12.46 -10.20
CA PRO A 176 -6.65 12.89 -11.20
C PRO A 176 -7.20 11.64 -11.91
N PRO A 177 -8.46 11.62 -12.30
CA PRO A 177 -9.29 10.42 -12.39
C PRO A 177 -8.66 9.26 -13.14
N LEU A 178 -8.34 8.20 -12.40
CA LEU A 178 -7.93 6.90 -12.94
C LEU A 178 -9.12 6.12 -13.54
N LEU A 179 -10.34 6.64 -13.36
CA LEU A 179 -11.57 6.05 -13.90
C LEU A 179 -11.98 6.82 -15.14
N GLY A 180 -11.41 6.45 -16.28
CA GLY A 180 -11.94 6.79 -17.58
C GLY A 180 -13.27 6.08 -17.82
N GLY A 181 -14.33 6.86 -18.06
CA GLY A 181 -15.47 6.46 -18.83
C GLY A 181 -16.64 5.82 -18.10
N ARG A 182 -17.45 6.65 -17.44
CA ARG A 182 -18.90 6.43 -17.62
C ARG A 182 -19.24 6.88 -19.03
N SER A 183 -19.60 5.95 -19.89
CA SER A 183 -20.27 6.26 -21.14
C SER A 183 -21.61 6.92 -20.80
N GLU A 184 -21.76 8.20 -21.10
CA GLU A 184 -23.06 8.84 -21.15
C GLU A 184 -23.88 8.10 -22.23
N SER A 185 -24.85 7.33 -21.77
CA SER A 185 -25.88 6.79 -22.63
C SER A 185 -26.72 7.97 -23.10
N GLY A 186 -26.58 8.30 -24.40
CA GLY A 186 -27.32 9.33 -25.08
C GLY A 186 -28.81 9.11 -24.92
N GLY A 187 -29.52 10.17 -24.46
CA GLY A 187 -30.94 10.24 -24.42
C GLY A 187 -31.51 10.17 -25.84
N GLY A 188 -32.35 9.16 -26.07
CA GLY A 188 -33.16 9.11 -27.26
C GLY A 188 -34.16 10.23 -27.23
N GLN A 189 -34.16 11.12 -28.25
CA GLN A 189 -35.26 11.98 -28.58
C GLN A 189 -36.29 11.15 -29.30
N GLU A 190 -37.44 10.99 -28.69
CA GLU A 190 -38.67 10.63 -29.39
C GLU A 190 -39.11 11.83 -30.25
N LEU A 191 -39.21 11.62 -31.54
CA LEU A 191 -39.94 12.49 -32.46
C LEU A 191 -41.35 11.93 -32.64
N SER A 192 -42.31 12.68 -32.23
CA SER A 192 -43.71 12.57 -32.61
C SER A 192 -43.95 13.00 -34.04
#